data_4f842870f1318fed42c269e12ca70ada
#
_entry.id   4f842870f1318fed42c269e12ca70ada
#
_cell.length_a   1.000
_cell.length_b   1.000
_cell.length_c   1.000
_cell.angle_alpha   90.00
_cell.angle_beta   90.00
_cell.angle_gamma   90.00
#
_symmetry.space_group_name_H-M   'P 1'
#
loop_
_entity.id
_entity.type
_entity.pdbx_description
1 polymer ?
#
loop_
_entity_poly.entity_id
_entity_poly.type
_entity_poly.pdbx_seq_one_letter_code
_entity_poly.pdbx_strand_id
1 'polypeptide(L)'
;MKKTLSIILFALVAFSVKVNAQKLYPVTSGEIIFSQSQASFNQAFIDQYPSAGLTANNVRFTLFFHLGQYLHYDFNDRIGLYSGLGIRNVGMITDETLPQTVSTSGSEVQYQDYKIIRRQYMLGLPLALKLGSFDNHLYFFGGGEIEMAFHFKEKYWTGNYDRSGSKTKTTKWFANQTPTFLPSLFAGVQFPGGVNIRFKYYLENFLNSDYEISSNSQEGSIYNLSDLSRYEESQIWYVSVCWQFPTSKIFRGLETE
;
A
#
# COMPACT_ATOMS: atom_id res chain seq x y z
N MET A 1 -3.47 17.07 33.38
CA MET A 1 -4.92 16.98 33.36
C MET A 1 -5.65 18.22 32.86
N LYS A 2 -5.33 19.47 33.31
CA LYS A 2 -6.06 20.67 32.83
C LYS A 2 -5.89 20.96 31.32
N LYS A 3 -4.73 20.72 30.72
CA LYS A 3 -4.48 20.95 29.27
C LYS A 3 -5.19 19.95 28.35
N THR A 4 -5.32 18.69 28.77
CA THR A 4 -6.05 17.66 28.03
C THR A 4 -7.55 17.92 28.04
N LEU A 5 -8.11 18.41 29.16
CA LEU A 5 -9.51 18.75 29.26
C LEU A 5 -9.88 19.95 28.35
N SER A 6 -8.97 20.94 28.21
CA SER A 6 -9.17 22.09 27.32
C SER A 6 -9.19 21.68 25.84
N ILE A 7 -8.37 20.71 25.41
CA ILE A 7 -8.34 20.22 24.02
C ILE A 7 -9.64 19.46 23.71
N ILE A 8 -10.13 18.64 24.64
CA ILE A 8 -11.40 17.91 24.48
C ILE A 8 -12.58 18.89 24.45
N LEU A 9 -12.57 19.92 25.30
CA LEU A 9 -13.61 20.94 25.31
C LEU A 9 -13.61 21.78 24.04
N PHE A 10 -12.42 22.11 23.49
CA PHE A 10 -12.30 22.83 22.22
C PHE A 10 -12.77 21.98 21.04
N ALA A 11 -12.51 20.67 21.04
CA ALA A 11 -13.03 19.74 20.05
C ALA A 11 -14.56 19.61 20.13
N LEU A 12 -15.14 19.54 21.33
CA LEU A 12 -16.59 19.50 21.54
C LEU A 12 -17.29 20.82 21.16
N VAL A 13 -16.68 21.97 21.38
CA VAL A 13 -17.24 23.28 20.98
C VAL A 13 -17.15 23.48 19.46
N ALA A 14 -16.13 22.95 18.79
CA ALA A 14 -16.04 22.97 17.33
C ALA A 14 -17.15 22.14 16.63
N PHE A 15 -17.71 21.13 17.33
CA PHE A 15 -18.84 20.34 16.82
C PHE A 15 -20.22 21.01 17.01
N SER A 16 -20.33 22.12 17.74
CA SER A 16 -21.60 22.79 18.00
C SER A 16 -21.96 23.93 17.04
N VAL A 17 -21.17 24.12 15.98
CA VAL A 17 -21.54 25.07 14.93
C VAL A 17 -22.72 24.48 14.14
N LYS A 18 -23.89 25.08 14.26
CA LYS A 18 -25.05 24.79 13.42
C LYS A 18 -24.71 25.18 11.98
N VAL A 19 -24.25 24.23 11.18
CA VAL A 19 -24.01 24.42 9.75
C VAL A 19 -25.28 24.02 9.02
N ASN A 20 -25.96 25.00 8.43
CA ASN A 20 -27.02 24.76 7.48
C ASN A 20 -26.41 24.15 6.21
N ALA A 21 -26.90 23.00 5.76
CA ALA A 21 -26.51 22.23 4.58
C ALA A 21 -25.43 21.14 4.81
N GLN A 22 -25.57 20.38 5.89
CA GLN A 22 -24.79 19.16 6.08
C GLN A 22 -25.31 18.05 5.15
N LYS A 23 -24.48 17.63 4.20
CA LYS A 23 -24.80 16.48 3.35
C LYS A 23 -23.94 15.29 3.76
N LEU A 24 -24.59 14.24 4.27
CA LEU A 24 -23.96 12.95 4.52
C LEU A 24 -24.38 11.99 3.41
N TYR A 25 -23.42 11.43 2.68
CA TYR A 25 -23.75 10.53 1.58
C TYR A 25 -22.69 9.44 1.38
N PRO A 26 -23.12 8.21 1.10
CA PRO A 26 -22.23 7.10 0.81
C PRO A 26 -21.76 7.13 -0.65
N VAL A 27 -20.48 6.79 -0.85
CA VAL A 27 -19.82 6.74 -2.16
C VAL A 27 -19.10 5.42 -2.29
N THR A 28 -19.34 4.73 -3.42
CA THR A 28 -18.58 3.54 -3.81
C THR A 28 -17.48 3.96 -4.78
N SER A 29 -16.29 3.41 -4.60
CA SER A 29 -15.12 3.72 -5.41
C SER A 29 -14.48 2.47 -5.97
N GLY A 30 -14.08 2.53 -7.25
CA GLY A 30 -13.14 1.60 -7.88
C GLY A 30 -11.85 2.32 -8.20
N GLU A 31 -10.70 1.61 -8.15
CA GLU A 31 -9.39 2.23 -8.30
C GLU A 31 -8.46 1.38 -9.17
N ILE A 32 -7.72 2.02 -10.07
CA ILE A 32 -6.60 1.44 -10.81
C ILE A 32 -5.32 2.05 -10.27
N ILE A 33 -4.37 1.20 -9.86
CA ILE A 33 -3.14 1.61 -9.19
C ILE A 33 -1.92 1.38 -10.08
N PHE A 34 -1.07 2.40 -10.16
CA PHE A 34 0.27 2.36 -10.74
C PHE A 34 1.28 2.59 -9.61
N SER A 35 1.80 1.50 -9.02
CA SER A 35 2.76 1.59 -7.93
C SER A 35 4.19 1.56 -8.42
N GLN A 36 5.03 2.37 -7.79
CA GLN A 36 6.47 2.37 -7.90
C GLN A 36 7.05 1.96 -6.55
N SER A 37 8.15 1.23 -6.57
CA SER A 37 8.89 0.86 -5.36
C SER A 37 10.34 1.26 -5.46
N GLN A 38 10.93 1.54 -4.30
CA GLN A 38 12.35 1.72 -4.10
C GLN A 38 12.78 0.75 -3.01
N ALA A 39 13.87 0.01 -3.26
CA ALA A 39 14.39 -0.95 -2.30
C ALA A 39 15.91 -1.02 -2.37
N SER A 40 16.53 -1.31 -1.23
CA SER A 40 17.96 -1.55 -1.09
C SER A 40 18.23 -2.73 -0.15
N PHE A 41 19.35 -3.40 -0.35
CA PHE A 41 19.89 -4.35 0.61
C PHE A 41 20.65 -3.60 1.71
N ASN A 42 20.65 -4.16 2.92
CA ASN A 42 21.46 -3.65 4.00
C ASN A 42 22.96 -3.93 3.79
N GLN A 43 23.81 -3.14 4.42
CA GLN A 43 25.25 -3.21 4.22
C GLN A 43 25.83 -4.55 4.67
N ALA A 44 25.33 -5.13 5.77
CA ALA A 44 25.80 -6.42 6.28
C ALA A 44 25.56 -7.56 5.27
N PHE A 45 24.43 -7.53 4.57
CA PHE A 45 24.15 -8.50 3.51
C PHE A 45 25.06 -8.32 2.30
N ILE A 46 25.36 -7.08 1.90
CA ILE A 46 26.27 -6.78 0.78
C ILE A 46 27.70 -7.18 1.13
N ASP A 47 28.16 -6.93 2.36
CA ASP A 47 29.49 -7.33 2.83
C ASP A 47 29.65 -8.85 2.85
N GLN A 48 28.60 -9.58 3.22
CA GLN A 48 28.58 -11.04 3.20
C GLN A 48 28.47 -11.60 1.77
N TYR A 49 27.72 -10.94 0.90
CA TYR A 49 27.45 -11.37 -0.49
C TYR A 49 27.75 -10.26 -1.50
N PRO A 50 29.03 -9.97 -1.80
CA PRO A 50 29.42 -8.80 -2.62
C PRO A 50 28.88 -8.78 -4.05
N SER A 51 28.51 -9.95 -4.60
CA SER A 51 27.88 -10.05 -5.93
C SER A 51 26.35 -10.03 -5.90
N ALA A 52 25.75 -9.84 -4.73
CA ALA A 52 24.30 -9.65 -4.64
C ALA A 52 23.89 -8.30 -5.25
N GLY A 53 22.74 -8.30 -5.93
CA GLY A 53 22.22 -7.10 -6.60
C GLY A 53 20.71 -6.99 -6.46
N LEU A 54 20.22 -5.75 -6.45
CA LEU A 54 18.80 -5.44 -6.35
C LEU A 54 18.42 -4.28 -7.27
N THR A 55 17.37 -4.47 -8.05
CA THR A 55 16.72 -3.41 -8.83
C THR A 55 15.21 -3.43 -8.60
N ALA A 56 14.66 -2.29 -8.19
CA ALA A 56 13.24 -2.13 -7.86
C ALA A 56 12.52 -1.10 -8.77
N ASN A 57 12.98 -0.91 -10.01
CA ASN A 57 12.50 0.14 -10.92
C ASN A 57 11.24 -0.25 -11.71
N ASN A 58 10.62 -1.37 -11.40
CA ASN A 58 9.48 -1.87 -12.13
C ASN A 58 8.18 -1.20 -11.65
N VAL A 59 7.50 -0.47 -12.54
CA VAL A 59 6.15 0.01 -12.28
C VAL A 59 5.19 -1.18 -12.26
N ARG A 60 4.45 -1.32 -11.16
CA ARG A 60 3.43 -2.35 -11.03
C ARG A 60 2.06 -1.77 -11.32
N PHE A 61 1.43 -2.27 -12.37
CA PHE A 61 0.04 -2.00 -12.70
C PHE A 61 -0.90 -2.99 -11.99
N THR A 62 -1.96 -2.48 -11.35
CA THR A 62 -2.97 -3.30 -10.67
C THR A 62 -4.36 -2.77 -10.93
N LEU A 63 -5.20 -3.62 -11.55
CA LEU A 63 -6.58 -3.31 -11.92
C LEU A 63 -7.61 -3.93 -10.96
N PHE A 64 -7.30 -5.05 -10.29
CA PHE A 64 -8.27 -5.84 -9.56
C PHE A 64 -8.14 -5.70 -8.05
N PHE A 65 -9.28 -5.80 -7.35
CA PHE A 65 -9.40 -5.76 -5.89
C PHE A 65 -9.04 -4.42 -5.25
N HIS A 66 -9.43 -3.33 -5.92
CA HIS A 66 -9.35 -1.99 -5.35
C HIS A 66 -10.75 -1.41 -5.31
N LEU A 67 -11.41 -1.64 -4.19
CA LEU A 67 -12.78 -1.18 -3.95
C LEU A 67 -12.80 -0.38 -2.65
N GLY A 68 -13.57 0.69 -2.62
CA GLY A 68 -13.78 1.49 -1.42
C GLY A 68 -15.25 1.83 -1.25
N GLN A 69 -15.66 1.83 0.01
CA GLN A 69 -16.95 2.34 0.44
C GLN A 69 -16.68 3.47 1.41
N TYR A 70 -17.00 4.69 1.01
CA TYR A 70 -16.70 5.90 1.75
C TYR A 70 -17.98 6.61 2.16
N LEU A 71 -17.92 7.28 3.29
CA LEU A 71 -18.95 8.17 3.79
C LEU A 71 -18.39 9.60 3.73
N HIS A 72 -19.01 10.41 2.91
CA HIS A 72 -18.67 11.81 2.73
C HIS A 72 -19.58 12.67 3.61
N TYR A 73 -18.97 13.65 4.26
CA TYR A 73 -19.65 14.64 5.09
C TYR A 73 -19.22 16.04 4.65
N ASP A 74 -20.17 16.78 4.08
CA ASP A 74 -19.94 18.14 3.60
C ASP A 74 -20.44 19.15 4.63
N PHE A 75 -19.50 19.94 5.19
CA PHE A 75 -19.82 21.02 6.12
C PHE A 75 -20.53 22.16 5.41
N ASN A 76 -20.10 22.43 4.18
CA ASN A 76 -20.67 23.42 3.26
C ASN A 76 -20.31 23.02 1.82
N ASP A 77 -20.62 23.88 0.82
CA ASP A 77 -20.39 23.62 -0.60
C ASP A 77 -18.91 23.58 -1.00
N ARG A 78 -17.97 23.86 -0.06
CA ARG A 78 -16.53 23.97 -0.34
C ARG A 78 -15.63 23.15 0.58
N ILE A 79 -16.08 22.79 1.77
CA ILE A 79 -15.30 22.10 2.79
C ILE A 79 -16.06 20.86 3.25
N GLY A 80 -15.40 19.74 3.28
CA GLY A 80 -15.96 18.47 3.74
C GLY A 80 -14.89 17.48 4.16
N LEU A 81 -15.34 16.37 4.70
CA LEU A 81 -14.52 15.23 5.08
C LEU A 81 -14.99 13.98 4.36
N TYR A 82 -14.14 12.97 4.30
CA TYR A 82 -14.60 11.61 4.09
C TYR A 82 -13.74 10.61 4.87
N SER A 83 -14.40 9.50 5.23
CA SER A 83 -13.75 8.31 5.79
C SER A 83 -14.49 7.08 5.26
N GLY A 84 -14.03 5.89 5.59
CA GLY A 84 -14.69 4.65 5.16
C GLY A 84 -13.75 3.47 5.17
N LEU A 85 -14.05 2.46 4.35
CA LEU A 85 -13.24 1.26 4.22
C LEU A 85 -12.84 1.05 2.77
N GLY A 86 -11.59 0.65 2.55
CA GLY A 86 -11.10 0.32 1.22
C GLY A 86 -10.26 -0.95 1.23
N ILE A 87 -10.48 -1.83 0.25
CA ILE A 87 -9.63 -3.00 0.02
C ILE A 87 -8.65 -2.65 -1.10
N ARG A 88 -7.37 -2.91 -0.86
CA ARG A 88 -6.29 -2.65 -1.83
C ARG A 88 -5.34 -3.82 -1.96
N ASN A 89 -4.73 -3.92 -3.13
CA ASN A 89 -3.71 -4.89 -3.48
C ASN A 89 -2.47 -4.12 -3.94
N VAL A 90 -1.59 -3.83 -3.02
CA VAL A 90 -0.34 -3.10 -3.27
C VAL A 90 0.84 -4.07 -3.21
N GLY A 91 1.95 -3.70 -3.81
CA GLY A 91 3.15 -4.54 -3.78
C GLY A 91 4.24 -4.02 -4.69
N MET A 92 5.34 -4.76 -4.73
CA MET A 92 6.55 -4.41 -5.46
C MET A 92 6.99 -5.54 -6.38
N ILE A 93 7.76 -5.18 -7.39
CA ILE A 93 8.46 -6.09 -8.29
C ILE A 93 9.94 -5.76 -8.18
N THR A 94 10.74 -6.76 -7.82
CA THR A 94 12.20 -6.63 -7.73
C THR A 94 12.87 -7.64 -8.66
N ASP A 95 13.97 -7.22 -9.25
CA ASP A 95 14.92 -8.07 -9.95
C ASP A 95 16.15 -8.19 -9.04
N GLU A 96 16.45 -9.39 -8.57
CA GLU A 96 17.43 -9.63 -7.51
C GLU A 96 18.41 -10.72 -7.93
N THR A 97 19.73 -10.46 -7.74
CA THR A 97 20.79 -11.47 -7.80
C THR A 97 21.09 -11.89 -6.37
N LEU A 98 20.87 -13.15 -6.04
CA LEU A 98 20.98 -13.67 -4.67
C LEU A 98 21.86 -14.93 -4.61
N PRO A 99 22.51 -15.20 -3.46
CA PRO A 99 23.27 -16.44 -3.26
C PRO A 99 22.35 -17.65 -3.35
N GLN A 100 22.86 -18.76 -3.87
CA GLN A 100 22.14 -20.04 -3.86
C GLN A 100 22.27 -20.75 -2.52
N THR A 101 23.41 -20.59 -1.85
CA THR A 101 23.68 -21.18 -0.54
C THR A 101 24.14 -20.12 0.45
N VAL A 102 23.95 -20.40 1.73
CA VAL A 102 24.43 -19.55 2.82
C VAL A 102 25.93 -19.73 2.99
N SER A 103 26.69 -18.65 3.04
CA SER A 103 28.11 -18.64 3.40
C SER A 103 28.38 -17.59 4.47
N THR A 104 29.07 -17.98 5.52
CA THR A 104 29.52 -17.10 6.61
C THR A 104 31.02 -16.79 6.53
N SER A 105 31.79 -17.54 5.75
CA SER A 105 33.26 -17.50 5.72
C SER A 105 33.85 -16.89 4.43
N GLY A 106 33.03 -16.29 3.56
CA GLY A 106 33.50 -15.74 2.29
C GLY A 106 33.89 -16.80 1.26
N SER A 107 33.44 -18.04 1.43
CA SER A 107 33.60 -19.12 0.45
C SER A 107 33.01 -18.73 -0.88
N GLU A 108 33.52 -19.28 -1.99
CA GLU A 108 32.99 -19.03 -3.32
C GLU A 108 31.50 -19.46 -3.38
N VAL A 109 30.61 -18.46 -3.49
CA VAL A 109 29.16 -18.65 -3.53
C VAL A 109 28.67 -18.49 -4.96
N GLN A 110 27.84 -19.41 -5.42
CA GLN A 110 27.14 -19.24 -6.70
C GLN A 110 25.96 -18.30 -6.52
N TYR A 111 25.72 -17.47 -7.51
CA TYR A 111 24.60 -16.51 -7.53
C TYR A 111 23.61 -16.86 -8.61
N GLN A 112 22.36 -16.54 -8.36
CA GLN A 112 21.24 -16.76 -9.27
C GLN A 112 20.39 -15.52 -9.35
N ASP A 113 19.94 -15.21 -10.56
CA ASP A 113 19.03 -14.11 -10.81
C ASP A 113 17.58 -14.53 -10.57
N TYR A 114 16.83 -13.63 -9.96
CA TYR A 114 15.42 -13.83 -9.63
C TYR A 114 14.59 -12.61 -10.01
N LYS A 115 13.41 -12.85 -10.58
CA LYS A 115 12.32 -11.87 -10.60
C LYS A 115 11.37 -12.18 -9.46
N ILE A 116 11.21 -11.25 -8.51
CA ILE A 116 10.35 -11.44 -7.33
C ILE A 116 9.18 -10.46 -7.38
N ILE A 117 7.97 -10.98 -7.20
CA ILE A 117 6.74 -10.16 -7.12
C ILE A 117 6.11 -10.40 -5.77
N ARG A 118 6.04 -9.36 -4.95
CA ARG A 118 5.38 -9.37 -3.64
C ARG A 118 4.14 -8.52 -3.67
N ARG A 119 3.07 -9.01 -3.06
CA ARG A 119 1.76 -8.35 -2.98
C ARG A 119 1.20 -8.50 -1.59
N GLN A 120 0.55 -7.43 -1.13
CA GLN A 120 -0.21 -7.43 0.10
C GLN A 120 -1.62 -6.95 -0.18
N TYR A 121 -2.62 -7.73 0.26
CA TYR A 121 -3.99 -7.28 0.33
C TYR A 121 -4.21 -6.63 1.69
N MET A 122 -4.80 -5.44 1.67
CA MET A 122 -4.93 -4.59 2.85
C MET A 122 -6.35 -4.03 2.94
N LEU A 123 -6.82 -3.87 4.17
CA LEU A 123 -8.04 -3.15 4.50
C LEU A 123 -7.65 -1.78 5.06
N GLY A 124 -8.01 -0.72 4.35
CA GLY A 124 -7.64 0.65 4.69
C GLY A 124 -8.80 1.43 5.29
N LEU A 125 -8.46 2.26 6.27
CA LEU A 125 -9.33 3.26 6.90
C LEU A 125 -8.77 4.65 6.62
N PRO A 126 -9.24 5.36 5.58
CA PRO A 126 -8.82 6.72 5.27
C PRO A 126 -9.55 7.75 6.13
N LEU A 127 -8.90 8.88 6.35
CA LEU A 127 -9.52 10.12 6.80
C LEU A 127 -8.97 11.27 5.97
N ALA A 128 -9.84 11.96 5.25
CA ALA A 128 -9.44 13.02 4.34
C ALA A 128 -10.31 14.28 4.45
N LEU A 129 -9.65 15.42 4.29
CA LEU A 129 -10.29 16.72 4.10
C LEU A 129 -10.53 16.93 2.60
N LYS A 130 -11.66 17.54 2.24
CA LYS A 130 -12.02 17.97 0.89
C LYS A 130 -12.14 19.49 0.84
N LEU A 131 -11.58 20.10 -0.22
CA LEU A 131 -11.57 21.55 -0.41
C LEU A 131 -11.83 21.87 -1.89
N GLY A 132 -12.92 22.59 -2.21
CA GLY A 132 -13.22 23.00 -3.58
C GLY A 132 -14.68 23.27 -3.83
N SER A 133 -15.17 23.07 -5.04
CA SER A 133 -16.57 23.24 -5.42
C SER A 133 -17.24 21.87 -5.52
N PHE A 134 -18.15 21.57 -4.58
CA PHE A 134 -18.84 20.28 -4.57
C PHE A 134 -19.98 20.23 -5.58
N ASP A 135 -20.61 21.35 -5.88
CA ASP A 135 -21.65 21.45 -6.91
C ASP A 135 -21.11 21.11 -8.31
N ASN A 136 -19.88 21.51 -8.60
CA ASN A 136 -19.20 21.21 -9.86
C ASN A 136 -18.42 19.90 -9.81
N HIS A 137 -18.42 19.18 -8.67
CA HIS A 137 -17.57 18.01 -8.43
C HIS A 137 -16.07 18.23 -8.74
N LEU A 138 -15.57 19.44 -8.50
CA LEU A 138 -14.17 19.81 -8.65
C LEU A 138 -13.61 20.23 -7.30
N TYR A 139 -12.80 19.34 -6.69
CA TYR A 139 -12.20 19.61 -5.39
C TYR A 139 -10.89 18.86 -5.19
N PHE A 140 -10.02 19.45 -4.39
CA PHE A 140 -8.85 18.79 -3.88
C PHE A 140 -9.22 17.98 -2.63
N PHE A 141 -8.51 16.90 -2.40
CA PHE A 141 -8.62 16.15 -1.16
C PHE A 141 -7.25 15.65 -0.71
N GLY A 142 -7.10 15.45 0.60
CA GLY A 142 -5.88 14.92 1.17
C GLY A 142 -6.07 14.50 2.61
N GLY A 143 -5.25 13.56 3.04
CA GLY A 143 -5.35 13.00 4.38
C GLY A 143 -4.40 11.84 4.62
N GLY A 144 -4.69 11.11 5.69
CA GLY A 144 -3.99 9.90 6.08
C GLY A 144 -4.87 8.66 5.93
N GLU A 145 -4.22 7.52 5.80
CA GLU A 145 -4.87 6.21 5.80
C GLU A 145 -4.02 5.22 6.59
N ILE A 146 -4.67 4.41 7.41
CA ILE A 146 -4.04 3.25 8.05
C ILE A 146 -4.58 2.00 7.35
N GLU A 147 -3.69 1.17 6.86
CA GLU A 147 -4.03 -0.06 6.15
C GLU A 147 -3.58 -1.28 6.97
N MET A 148 -4.51 -2.19 7.24
CA MET A 148 -4.26 -3.46 7.91
C MET A 148 -3.96 -4.54 6.86
N ALA A 149 -2.77 -5.12 6.92
CA ALA A 149 -2.33 -6.22 6.07
C ALA A 149 -2.98 -7.53 6.47
N PHE A 150 -3.69 -8.21 5.56
CA PHE A 150 -4.37 -9.47 5.88
C PHE A 150 -3.98 -10.66 5.00
N HIS A 151 -3.47 -10.46 3.78
CA HIS A 151 -3.09 -11.57 2.91
C HIS A 151 -1.87 -11.23 2.07
N PHE A 152 -0.77 -11.91 2.35
CA PHE A 152 0.52 -11.80 1.64
C PHE A 152 0.62 -12.85 0.53
N LYS A 153 1.23 -12.44 -0.59
CA LYS A 153 1.53 -13.32 -1.72
C LYS A 153 2.86 -12.96 -2.33
N GLU A 154 3.75 -13.93 -2.39
CA GLU A 154 5.03 -13.86 -3.06
C GLU A 154 5.06 -14.83 -4.23
N LYS A 155 5.70 -14.41 -5.31
CA LYS A 155 6.06 -15.24 -6.44
C LYS A 155 7.46 -14.88 -6.87
N TYR A 156 8.29 -15.89 -7.13
CA TYR A 156 9.59 -15.67 -7.76
C TYR A 156 9.80 -16.66 -8.90
N TRP A 157 10.60 -16.21 -9.86
CA TRP A 157 11.05 -16.97 -11.00
C TRP A 157 12.57 -16.97 -11.00
N THR A 158 13.16 -18.13 -11.30
CA THR A 158 14.60 -18.27 -11.54
C THR A 158 14.89 -18.01 -13.01
N GLY A 159 15.97 -17.30 -13.33
CA GLY A 159 16.37 -16.96 -14.71
C GLY A 159 16.53 -15.46 -14.88
N ASN A 160 16.95 -14.98 -16.01
CA ASN A 160 17.41 -13.64 -16.37
C ASN A 160 16.40 -12.50 -16.09
N TYR A 161 15.92 -12.36 -14.85
CA TYR A 161 14.94 -11.34 -14.40
C TYR A 161 13.62 -11.34 -15.19
N ASP A 162 13.28 -12.47 -15.80
CA ASP A 162 12.04 -12.64 -16.54
C ASP A 162 11.08 -13.65 -15.84
N ARG A 163 10.06 -14.11 -16.54
CA ARG A 163 9.09 -15.07 -16.01
C ARG A 163 9.16 -16.43 -16.72
N SER A 164 10.27 -16.72 -17.40
CA SER A 164 10.46 -17.92 -18.20
C SER A 164 10.90 -19.14 -17.39
N GLY A 165 11.63 -18.90 -16.26
CA GLY A 165 12.18 -19.95 -15.42
C GLY A 165 11.19 -20.62 -14.48
N SER A 166 11.70 -21.47 -13.59
CA SER A 166 10.89 -22.14 -12.57
C SER A 166 10.20 -21.13 -11.68
N LYS A 167 8.89 -21.37 -11.44
CA LYS A 167 8.05 -20.46 -10.64
C LYS A 167 7.72 -21.08 -9.32
N THR A 168 8.01 -20.36 -8.26
CA THR A 168 7.54 -20.65 -6.90
C THR A 168 6.51 -19.62 -6.46
N LYS A 169 5.50 -20.06 -5.71
CA LYS A 169 4.43 -19.22 -5.19
C LYS A 169 4.19 -19.54 -3.72
N THR A 170 4.22 -18.50 -2.90
CA THR A 170 3.86 -18.56 -1.47
C THR A 170 2.69 -17.64 -1.20
N THR A 171 1.74 -18.09 -0.38
CA THR A 171 0.61 -17.28 0.08
C THR A 171 0.38 -17.52 1.56
N LYS A 172 0.18 -16.44 2.34
CA LYS A 172 -0.03 -16.52 3.78
C LYS A 172 -1.06 -15.48 4.22
N TRP A 173 -1.96 -15.87 5.12
CA TRP A 173 -2.86 -14.96 5.81
C TRP A 173 -2.18 -14.38 7.03
N PHE A 174 -2.39 -13.09 7.31
CA PHE A 174 -1.82 -12.36 8.46
C PHE A 174 -0.34 -12.64 8.65
N ALA A 175 0.41 -12.48 7.56
CA ALA A 175 1.81 -12.84 7.49
C ALA A 175 2.71 -11.74 8.03
N ASN A 176 3.82 -12.12 8.69
CA ASN A 176 4.78 -11.17 9.26
C ASN A 176 5.79 -10.62 8.24
N GLN A 177 5.68 -10.98 6.96
CA GLN A 177 6.56 -10.49 5.89
C GLN A 177 6.32 -9.01 5.55
N THR A 178 5.19 -8.45 5.97
CA THR A 178 4.89 -7.02 5.89
C THR A 178 4.41 -6.55 7.27
N PRO A 179 4.60 -5.29 7.65
CA PRO A 179 4.02 -4.74 8.85
C PRO A 179 2.50 -4.95 8.88
N THR A 180 1.95 -5.25 10.06
CA THR A 180 0.50 -5.48 10.21
C THR A 180 -0.30 -4.23 9.86
N PHE A 181 0.23 -3.06 10.20
CA PHE A 181 -0.38 -1.78 9.88
C PHE A 181 0.60 -0.93 9.09
N LEU A 182 0.14 -0.37 7.99
CA LEU A 182 0.91 0.48 7.09
C LEU A 182 0.24 1.86 7.04
N PRO A 183 0.78 2.86 7.74
CA PRO A 183 0.33 4.23 7.66
C PRO A 183 0.78 4.85 6.33
N SER A 184 -0.07 5.72 5.78
CA SER A 184 0.20 6.39 4.53
C SER A 184 -0.44 7.77 4.49
N LEU A 185 0.12 8.65 3.66
CA LEU A 185 -0.45 9.94 3.30
C LEU A 185 -0.89 9.91 1.85
N PHE A 186 -1.96 10.61 1.56
CA PHE A 186 -2.44 10.73 0.18
C PHE A 186 -3.01 12.13 -0.08
N ALA A 187 -2.94 12.51 -1.34
CA ALA A 187 -3.57 13.72 -1.86
C ALA A 187 -4.08 13.48 -3.28
N GLY A 188 -5.09 14.23 -3.70
CA GLY A 188 -5.63 14.07 -5.03
C GLY A 188 -6.59 15.18 -5.44
N VAL A 189 -7.09 15.04 -6.66
CA VAL A 189 -8.06 15.93 -7.26
C VAL A 189 -9.23 15.12 -7.77
N GLN A 190 -10.43 15.54 -7.37
CA GLN A 190 -11.70 15.03 -7.89
C GLN A 190 -12.13 15.90 -9.04
N PHE A 191 -12.45 15.28 -10.17
CA PHE A 191 -13.00 15.93 -11.37
C PHE A 191 -14.50 15.69 -11.53
N PRO A 192 -15.18 16.51 -12.29
CA PRO A 192 -16.55 16.27 -12.72
C PRO A 192 -16.71 14.87 -13.33
N GLY A 193 -17.87 14.23 -13.10
CA GLY A 193 -18.12 12.86 -13.59
C GLY A 193 -17.63 11.73 -12.68
N GLY A 194 -17.10 12.05 -11.49
CA GLY A 194 -16.73 11.05 -10.49
C GLY A 194 -15.32 10.48 -10.63
N VAL A 195 -14.53 10.96 -11.58
CA VAL A 195 -13.13 10.54 -11.75
C VAL A 195 -12.22 11.33 -10.82
N ASN A 196 -11.26 10.67 -10.17
CA ASN A 196 -10.21 11.38 -9.46
C ASN A 196 -8.83 10.75 -9.71
N ILE A 197 -7.81 11.58 -9.55
CA ILE A 197 -6.41 11.17 -9.56
C ILE A 197 -5.90 11.34 -8.14
N ARG A 198 -5.27 10.28 -7.62
CA ARG A 198 -4.71 10.24 -6.26
C ARG A 198 -3.25 9.86 -6.32
N PHE A 199 -2.42 10.56 -5.56
CA PHE A 199 -1.08 10.16 -5.18
C PHE A 199 -1.12 9.64 -3.74
N LYS A 200 -0.41 8.55 -3.46
CA LYS A 200 -0.29 7.97 -2.12
C LYS A 200 1.15 7.54 -1.85
N TYR A 201 1.62 7.84 -0.64
CA TYR A 201 2.94 7.50 -0.14
C TYR A 201 2.82 6.77 1.19
N TYR A 202 3.44 5.59 1.31
CA TYR A 202 3.52 4.85 2.56
C TYR A 202 4.63 5.43 3.42
N LEU A 203 4.39 5.54 4.73
CA LEU A 203 5.34 6.16 5.67
C LEU A 203 6.36 5.16 6.23
N GLU A 204 6.07 3.88 6.07
CA GLU A 204 6.92 2.77 6.54
C GLU A 204 7.31 1.85 5.39
N ASN A 205 8.36 1.06 5.61
CA ASN A 205 8.80 0.03 4.70
C ASN A 205 7.69 -0.99 4.46
N PHE A 206 7.53 -1.38 3.20
CA PHE A 206 6.54 -2.37 2.79
C PHE A 206 6.90 -3.79 3.27
N LEU A 207 8.18 -4.12 3.31
CA LEU A 207 8.68 -5.40 3.83
C LEU A 207 9.13 -5.22 5.27
N ASN A 208 8.87 -6.24 6.07
CA ASN A 208 9.35 -6.32 7.44
C ASN A 208 10.77 -6.90 7.45
N SER A 209 11.78 -6.06 7.63
CA SER A 209 13.19 -6.47 7.69
C SER A 209 13.53 -7.29 8.93
N ASP A 210 12.68 -7.28 9.98
CA ASP A 210 12.84 -8.15 11.15
C ASP A 210 12.39 -9.61 10.89
N TYR A 211 11.84 -9.87 9.70
CA TYR A 211 11.41 -11.21 9.31
C TYR A 211 12.61 -12.02 8.80
N GLU A 212 13.22 -12.78 9.71
CA GLU A 212 14.34 -13.66 9.45
C GLU A 212 13.90 -15.14 9.34
N ILE A 213 14.65 -15.92 8.57
CA ILE A 213 14.47 -17.36 8.45
C ILE A 213 15.70 -18.09 8.93
N SER A 214 15.55 -18.92 9.95
CA SER A 214 16.64 -19.65 10.61
C SER A 214 17.54 -20.46 9.66
N SER A 215 17.02 -20.91 8.51
CA SER A 215 17.83 -21.63 7.50
C SER A 215 18.93 -20.76 6.91
N ASN A 216 18.76 -19.45 6.86
CA ASN A 216 19.78 -18.51 6.37
C ASN A 216 20.89 -18.20 7.40
N SER A 217 20.79 -18.76 8.61
CA SER A 217 21.83 -18.69 9.64
C SER A 217 22.76 -19.92 9.63
N GLN A 218 22.52 -20.91 8.75
CA GLN A 218 23.26 -22.17 8.73
C GLN A 218 24.16 -22.23 7.48
N GLU A 219 25.49 -22.28 7.71
CA GLU A 219 26.50 -22.41 6.66
C GLU A 219 26.22 -23.60 5.74
N GLY A 220 26.32 -23.37 4.43
CA GLY A 220 26.12 -24.38 3.38
C GLY A 220 24.67 -24.77 3.12
N SER A 221 23.69 -24.22 3.85
CA SER A 221 22.28 -24.46 3.55
C SER A 221 21.83 -23.70 2.30
N ILE A 222 20.72 -24.14 1.68
CA ILE A 222 20.10 -23.40 0.58
C ILE A 222 19.59 -22.07 1.10
N TYR A 223 19.95 -20.97 0.40
CA TYR A 223 19.49 -19.63 0.77
C TYR A 223 17.97 -19.49 0.58
N ASN A 224 17.26 -19.11 1.63
CA ASN A 224 15.83 -18.94 1.60
C ASN A 224 15.45 -17.53 1.14
N LEU A 225 14.88 -17.44 -0.05
CA LEU A 225 14.52 -16.18 -0.69
C LEU A 225 13.41 -15.40 0.02
N SER A 226 12.61 -16.08 0.86
CA SER A 226 11.55 -15.44 1.65
C SER A 226 12.06 -14.77 2.93
N ASP A 227 13.36 -14.87 3.23
CA ASP A 227 14.01 -14.07 4.27
C ASP A 227 14.08 -12.62 3.84
N LEU A 228 13.61 -11.72 4.68
CA LEU A 228 13.52 -10.29 4.39
C LEU A 228 14.52 -9.45 5.19
N SER A 229 15.32 -10.08 6.06
CA SER A 229 16.35 -9.40 6.86
C SER A 229 17.43 -8.72 6.00
N ARG A 230 17.58 -9.16 4.75
CA ARG A 230 18.51 -8.54 3.78
C ARG A 230 18.15 -7.12 3.33
N TYR A 231 16.89 -6.69 3.54
CA TYR A 231 16.45 -5.36 3.09
C TYR A 231 16.70 -4.31 4.16
N GLU A 232 17.24 -3.16 3.73
CA GLU A 232 17.29 -1.94 4.53
C GLU A 232 16.08 -1.05 4.22
N GLU A 233 15.77 -0.91 2.94
CA GLU A 233 14.66 -0.09 2.47
C GLU A 233 13.74 -0.90 1.53
N SER A 234 12.43 -0.64 1.64
CA SER A 234 11.42 -1.21 0.74
C SER A 234 10.21 -0.27 0.64
N GLN A 235 10.46 0.93 0.15
CA GLN A 235 9.47 2.00 0.09
C GLN A 235 8.54 1.84 -1.09
N ILE A 236 7.25 2.14 -0.91
CA ILE A 236 6.25 2.15 -1.99
C ILE A 236 5.50 3.47 -2.00
N TRP A 237 5.24 3.94 -3.20
CA TRP A 237 4.26 5.00 -3.48
C TRP A 237 3.49 4.65 -4.74
N TYR A 238 2.35 5.27 -4.96
CA TYR A 238 1.60 5.05 -6.19
C TYR A 238 0.80 6.27 -6.63
N VAL A 239 0.49 6.27 -7.91
CA VAL A 239 -0.54 7.11 -8.51
C VAL A 239 -1.71 6.20 -8.87
N SER A 240 -2.93 6.66 -8.64
CA SER A 240 -4.12 5.92 -9.04
C SER A 240 -5.15 6.80 -9.73
N VAL A 241 -5.91 6.16 -10.60
CA VAL A 241 -7.14 6.71 -11.18
C VAL A 241 -8.30 5.99 -10.53
N CYS A 242 -9.18 6.77 -9.91
CA CYS A 242 -10.35 6.25 -9.19
C CYS A 242 -11.64 6.74 -9.85
N TRP A 243 -12.66 5.90 -9.79
CA TRP A 243 -14.04 6.26 -10.12
C TRP A 243 -14.87 6.20 -8.87
N GLN A 244 -15.63 7.26 -8.62
CA GLN A 244 -16.52 7.39 -7.49
C GLN A 244 -17.96 7.53 -7.95
N PHE A 245 -18.84 6.72 -7.37
CA PHE A 245 -20.27 6.73 -7.66
C PHE A 245 -21.06 6.88 -6.36
N PRO A 246 -22.11 7.74 -6.33
CA PRO A 246 -23.07 7.70 -5.22
C PRO A 246 -23.63 6.28 -5.09
N THR A 247 -23.53 5.69 -3.91
CA THR A 247 -23.97 4.30 -3.66
C THR A 247 -25.45 4.08 -4.01
N SER A 248 -26.29 5.11 -3.84
CA SER A 248 -27.70 5.08 -4.22
C SER A 248 -27.96 4.83 -5.72
N LYS A 249 -27.02 5.17 -6.60
CA LYS A 249 -27.18 4.89 -8.03
C LYS A 249 -26.94 3.41 -8.37
N ILE A 250 -26.11 2.72 -7.59
CA ILE A 250 -25.83 1.29 -7.79
C ILE A 250 -27.04 0.45 -7.42
N PHE A 251 -27.71 0.75 -6.30
CA PHE A 251 -28.88 -0.01 -5.85
C PHE A 251 -30.12 0.25 -6.68
N ARG A 252 -30.32 1.46 -7.23
CA ARG A 252 -31.46 1.75 -8.13
C ARG A 252 -31.42 0.94 -9.43
N GLY A 253 -30.22 0.59 -9.92
CA GLY A 253 -30.08 -0.26 -11.12
C GLY A 253 -30.45 -1.73 -10.88
N LEU A 254 -30.47 -2.19 -9.63
CA LEU A 254 -30.83 -3.56 -9.28
C LEU A 254 -32.35 -3.73 -9.00
N GLU A 255 -33.06 -2.65 -8.76
CA GLU A 255 -34.52 -2.66 -8.52
C GLU A 255 -35.37 -2.55 -9.81
N THR A 256 -34.72 -2.33 -10.96
CA THR A 256 -35.40 -2.12 -12.27
C THR A 256 -35.21 -3.30 -13.25
N GLU A 257 -34.68 -4.44 -12.82
CA GLU A 257 -34.68 -5.72 -13.52
C GLU A 257 -35.60 -6.73 -12.74
#